data_a4ae10150728818bc6c7075670b887ec
#
_entry.id   a4ae10150728818bc6c7075670b887ec
#
_cell.length_a   1.000
_cell.length_b   1.000
_cell.length_c   1.000
_cell.angle_alpha   90.00
_cell.angle_beta   90.00
_cell.angle_gamma   90.00
#
_symmetry.space_group_name_H-M   'P 1'
#
loop_
_entity.id
_entity.type
_entity.pdbx_description
1 polymer ?
#
loop_
_entity_poly.entity_id
_entity_poly.type
_entity_poly.pdbx_seq_one_letter_code
_entity_poly.pdbx_strand_id
1 'polypeptide(L)'
;MPEQYQLLIDGRLDVGVGRAALAPPQVASLLFRQDPLGVLVPAGHRFAALEGVPVADLAEEPLLLAEEVRAPEFNQFTVEMCRSAGFTPTVYGGTVESIRAAADLVAQGRCLYCVPSSCIAALPGTTWRPLTEPASCYPWSVLWRAADDSGHVRAVVSCAQAMSKRLGWLSATAASQTAQ
;
A
#
# COMPACT_ATOMS: atom_id res chain seq x y z
N MET A 1 3.07 6.37 16.72
CA MET A 1 1.69 5.90 16.40
C MET A 1 1.17 6.80 15.30
N PRO A 2 0.59 6.29 14.22
CA PRO A 2 0.01 7.11 13.16
C PRO A 2 -0.99 8.14 13.73
N GLU A 3 -0.94 9.37 13.25
CA GLU A 3 -1.84 10.45 13.68
C GLU A 3 -3.32 10.06 13.57
N GLN A 4 -3.67 9.28 12.54
CA GLN A 4 -5.02 8.78 12.31
C GLN A 4 -5.58 8.00 13.50
N TYR A 5 -4.77 7.18 14.17
CA TYR A 5 -5.24 6.43 15.35
C TYR A 5 -5.56 7.35 16.52
N GLN A 6 -4.74 8.38 16.74
CA GLN A 6 -5.00 9.36 17.79
C GLN A 6 -6.32 10.11 17.53
N LEU A 7 -6.54 10.55 16.29
CA LEU A 7 -7.77 11.23 15.90
C LEU A 7 -9.03 10.37 16.11
N LEU A 8 -8.93 9.05 15.84
CA LEU A 8 -10.02 8.08 16.10
C LEU A 8 -10.27 7.93 17.60
N ILE A 9 -9.21 7.78 18.40
CA ILE A 9 -9.32 7.62 19.85
C ILE A 9 -9.93 8.86 20.50
N ASP A 10 -9.53 10.04 20.07
CA ASP A 10 -10.01 11.33 20.58
C ASP A 10 -11.42 11.69 20.08
N GLY A 11 -12.00 10.89 19.17
CA GLY A 11 -13.32 11.17 18.58
C GLY A 11 -13.33 12.36 17.62
N ARG A 12 -12.17 12.78 17.13
CA ARG A 12 -12.01 13.83 16.09
C ARG A 12 -12.13 13.29 14.67
N LEU A 13 -12.06 11.98 14.54
CA LEU A 13 -12.32 11.21 13.33
C LEU A 13 -13.21 10.03 13.70
N ASP A 14 -14.28 9.81 12.94
CA ASP A 14 -15.20 8.70 13.19
C ASP A 14 -14.69 7.40 12.53
N VAL A 15 -14.19 7.53 11.28
CA VAL A 15 -13.73 6.40 10.47
C VAL A 15 -12.48 6.79 9.72
N GLY A 16 -11.53 5.86 9.66
CA GLY A 16 -10.31 5.96 8.87
C GLY A 16 -10.17 4.80 7.87
N VAL A 17 -9.25 4.94 6.94
CA VAL A 17 -8.86 3.87 6.02
C VAL A 17 -7.33 3.76 6.03
N GLY A 18 -6.84 2.53 6.22
CA GLY A 18 -5.39 2.28 6.27
C GLY A 18 -5.08 0.82 6.54
N ARG A 19 -3.80 0.52 6.73
CA ARG A 19 -3.35 -0.77 7.27
C ARG A 19 -3.57 -0.77 8.78
N ALA A 20 -4.01 -1.90 9.32
CA ALA A 20 -4.30 -2.03 10.76
C ALA A 20 -3.17 -2.70 11.56
N ALA A 21 -1.95 -2.81 10.99
CA ALA A 21 -0.87 -3.58 11.60
C ALA A 21 -0.37 -3.00 12.94
N LEU A 22 -0.48 -1.69 13.11
CA LEU A 22 -0.06 -0.97 14.32
C LEU A 22 -1.26 -0.44 15.12
N ALA A 23 -2.48 -0.92 14.82
CA ALA A 23 -3.69 -0.44 15.49
C ALA A 23 -3.67 -0.80 16.98
N PRO A 24 -3.81 0.19 17.88
CA PRO A 24 -3.89 -0.08 19.31
C PRO A 24 -5.27 -0.69 19.68
N PRO A 25 -5.42 -1.28 20.87
CA PRO A 25 -6.68 -1.93 21.28
C PRO A 25 -7.92 -1.04 21.24
N GLN A 26 -7.74 0.29 21.32
CA GLN A 26 -8.82 1.27 21.24
C GLN A 26 -9.35 1.49 19.81
N VAL A 27 -8.65 0.97 18.79
CA VAL A 27 -9.03 1.08 17.39
C VAL A 27 -9.44 -0.29 16.87
N ALA A 28 -10.70 -0.43 16.50
CA ALA A 28 -11.20 -1.60 15.79
C ALA A 28 -10.93 -1.48 14.31
N SER A 29 -10.82 -2.61 13.62
CA SER A 29 -10.54 -2.66 12.19
C SER A 29 -11.30 -3.77 11.49
N LEU A 30 -11.58 -3.54 10.20
CA LEU A 30 -12.14 -4.52 9.29
C LEU A 30 -11.33 -4.50 7.99
N LEU A 31 -10.65 -5.59 7.68
CA LEU A 31 -10.02 -5.77 6.37
C LEU A 31 -11.12 -5.85 5.30
N PHE A 32 -11.08 -4.96 4.30
CA PHE A 32 -12.08 -4.94 3.24
C PHE A 32 -11.49 -5.05 1.83
N ARG A 33 -10.17 -4.81 1.68
CA ARG A 33 -9.53 -4.88 0.38
C ARG A 33 -8.06 -5.32 0.50
N GLN A 34 -7.62 -6.12 -0.45
CA GLN A 34 -6.21 -6.43 -0.70
C GLN A 34 -5.85 -5.97 -2.10
N ASP A 35 -4.94 -5.00 -2.21
CA ASP A 35 -4.48 -4.48 -3.48
C ASP A 35 -3.17 -5.13 -3.89
N PRO A 36 -3.08 -5.66 -5.10
CA PRO A 36 -1.78 -6.05 -5.64
C PRO A 36 -0.78 -4.89 -5.50
N LEU A 37 0.35 -5.16 -4.88
CA LEU A 37 1.44 -4.20 -4.81
C LEU A 37 2.27 -4.30 -6.08
N GLY A 38 2.68 -3.18 -6.60
CA GLY A 38 3.59 -3.09 -7.72
C GLY A 38 4.63 -2.02 -7.52
N VAL A 39 5.45 -1.84 -8.52
CA VAL A 39 6.51 -0.84 -8.54
C VAL A 39 6.33 0.11 -9.73
N LEU A 40 6.43 1.41 -9.48
CA LEU A 40 6.59 2.43 -10.50
C LEU A 40 8.05 2.48 -10.92
N VAL A 41 8.28 2.39 -12.22
CA VAL A 41 9.58 2.45 -12.85
C VAL A 41 9.59 3.49 -13.97
N PRO A 42 10.73 4.06 -14.37
CA PRO A 42 10.81 4.88 -15.58
C PRO A 42 10.30 4.10 -16.80
N ALA A 43 9.66 4.77 -17.75
CA ALA A 43 9.10 4.11 -18.95
C ALA A 43 10.16 3.33 -19.76
N GLY A 44 11.43 3.76 -19.72
CA GLY A 44 12.56 3.08 -20.36
C GLY A 44 13.35 2.12 -19.47
N HIS A 45 12.89 1.85 -18.26
CA HIS A 45 13.58 0.97 -17.32
C HIS A 45 13.48 -0.51 -17.75
N ARG A 46 14.51 -1.33 -17.39
CA ARG A 46 14.51 -2.78 -17.68
C ARG A 46 13.24 -3.49 -17.23
N PHE A 47 12.68 -3.09 -16.10
CA PHE A 47 11.44 -3.68 -15.57
C PHE A 47 10.18 -3.27 -16.33
N ALA A 48 10.21 -2.17 -17.08
CA ALA A 48 9.03 -1.72 -17.84
C ALA A 48 8.60 -2.70 -18.94
N ALA A 49 9.50 -3.56 -19.39
CA ALA A 49 9.24 -4.60 -20.41
C ALA A 49 8.72 -5.92 -19.80
N LEU A 50 8.78 -6.09 -18.47
CA LEU A 50 8.36 -7.31 -17.80
C LEU A 50 6.84 -7.31 -17.56
N GLU A 51 6.23 -8.49 -17.48
CA GLU A 51 4.83 -8.63 -17.02
C GLU A 51 4.70 -8.45 -15.51
N GLY A 52 5.73 -8.83 -14.74
CA GLY A 52 5.86 -8.65 -13.30
C GLY A 52 7.33 -8.58 -12.90
N VAL A 53 7.60 -7.97 -11.75
CA VAL A 53 8.95 -7.76 -11.22
C VAL A 53 9.11 -8.62 -9.96
N PRO A 54 10.05 -9.59 -9.93
CA PRO A 54 10.39 -10.29 -8.69
C PRO A 54 10.82 -9.31 -7.61
N VAL A 55 10.32 -9.48 -6.39
CA VAL A 55 10.68 -8.57 -5.28
C VAL A 55 12.20 -8.53 -5.06
N ALA A 56 12.88 -9.66 -5.22
CA ALA A 56 14.32 -9.78 -5.07
C ALA A 56 15.11 -8.86 -6.04
N ASP A 57 14.57 -8.60 -7.24
CA ASP A 57 15.23 -7.76 -8.25
C ASP A 57 15.30 -6.28 -7.84
N LEU A 58 14.50 -5.87 -6.84
CA LEU A 58 14.54 -4.52 -6.27
C LEU A 58 15.81 -4.28 -5.42
N ALA A 59 16.58 -5.31 -5.09
CA ALA A 59 17.74 -5.21 -4.21
C ALA A 59 18.82 -4.23 -4.73
N GLU A 60 18.95 -4.09 -6.04
CA GLU A 60 19.94 -3.23 -6.69
C GLU A 60 19.43 -1.81 -6.97
N GLU A 61 18.17 -1.54 -6.66
CA GLU A 61 17.51 -0.29 -7.01
C GLU A 61 17.25 0.60 -5.79
N PRO A 62 17.46 1.91 -5.88
CA PRO A 62 17.08 2.82 -4.80
C PRO A 62 15.56 2.92 -4.70
N LEU A 63 14.99 2.62 -3.54
CA LEU A 63 13.56 2.73 -3.28
C LEU A 63 13.22 4.04 -2.57
N LEU A 64 12.27 4.77 -3.11
CA LEU A 64 11.66 5.91 -2.44
C LEU A 64 10.66 5.38 -1.39
N LEU A 65 10.72 5.93 -0.19
CA LEU A 65 9.69 5.75 0.83
C LEU A 65 8.83 7.01 0.93
N ALA A 66 7.59 6.83 1.38
CA ALA A 66 6.71 7.95 1.67
C ALA A 66 7.22 8.73 2.90
N GLU A 67 6.68 9.93 3.13
CA GLU A 67 6.97 10.69 4.34
C GLU A 67 6.53 9.88 5.57
N GLU A 68 7.46 9.63 6.50
CA GLU A 68 7.26 8.72 7.64
C GLU A 68 6.09 9.13 8.53
N VAL A 69 5.88 10.43 8.72
CA VAL A 69 4.76 10.95 9.52
C VAL A 69 3.41 10.61 8.90
N ARG A 70 3.33 10.54 7.57
CA ARG A 70 2.09 10.34 6.83
C ARG A 70 1.77 8.87 6.57
N ALA A 71 2.79 8.06 6.32
CA ALA A 71 2.60 6.67 5.88
C ALA A 71 3.57 5.67 6.54
N PRO A 72 3.72 5.68 7.88
CA PRO A 72 4.67 4.79 8.56
C PRO A 72 4.36 3.32 8.32
N GLU A 73 3.09 2.93 8.28
CA GLU A 73 2.70 1.53 8.07
C GLU A 73 2.95 1.05 6.64
N PHE A 74 2.88 1.96 5.65
CA PHE A 74 3.22 1.64 4.27
C PHE A 74 4.74 1.46 4.10
N ASN A 75 5.52 2.35 4.70
CA ASN A 75 6.98 2.24 4.71
C ASN A 75 7.43 0.94 5.39
N GLN A 76 6.88 0.66 6.57
CA GLN A 76 7.14 -0.60 7.28
C GLN A 76 6.80 -1.81 6.41
N PHE A 77 5.63 -1.83 5.77
CA PHE A 77 5.21 -2.91 4.88
C PHE A 77 6.20 -3.11 3.74
N THR A 78 6.62 -2.03 3.08
CA THR A 78 7.58 -2.10 1.96
C THR A 78 8.94 -2.64 2.42
N VAL A 79 9.45 -2.18 3.56
CA VAL A 79 10.72 -2.65 4.11
C VAL A 79 10.64 -4.12 4.56
N GLU A 80 9.54 -4.53 5.19
CA GLU A 80 9.31 -5.92 5.61
C GLU A 80 9.23 -6.86 4.40
N MET A 81 8.57 -6.44 3.33
CA MET A 81 8.51 -7.19 2.07
C MET A 81 9.91 -7.43 1.50
N CYS A 82 10.74 -6.40 1.41
CA CYS A 82 12.12 -6.52 0.94
C CYS A 82 12.94 -7.47 1.84
N ARG A 83 12.81 -7.34 3.16
CA ARG A 83 13.50 -8.22 4.12
C ARG A 83 13.06 -9.67 3.97
N SER A 84 11.78 -9.91 3.75
CA SER A 84 11.25 -11.26 3.50
C SER A 84 11.77 -11.87 2.19
N ALA A 85 12.15 -11.03 1.22
CA ALA A 85 12.83 -11.43 -0.01
C ALA A 85 14.36 -11.54 0.13
N GLY A 86 14.91 -11.39 1.36
CA GLY A 86 16.30 -11.63 1.67
C GLY A 86 17.23 -10.40 1.57
N PHE A 87 16.70 -9.19 1.43
CA PHE A 87 17.53 -7.97 1.33
C PHE A 87 16.98 -6.79 2.14
N THR A 88 17.86 -5.84 2.45
CA THR A 88 17.46 -4.54 3.01
C THR A 88 17.47 -3.51 1.88
N PRO A 89 16.37 -2.79 1.65
CA PRO A 89 16.33 -1.84 0.53
C PRO A 89 17.28 -0.67 0.75
N THR A 90 17.92 -0.24 -0.34
CA THR A 90 18.61 1.05 -0.39
C THR A 90 17.56 2.14 -0.49
N VAL A 91 17.41 2.95 0.56
CA VAL A 91 16.40 4.01 0.60
C VAL A 91 16.93 5.27 -0.11
N TYR A 92 16.17 5.78 -1.07
CA TYR A 92 16.46 7.05 -1.71
C TYR A 92 16.38 8.20 -0.68
N GLY A 93 17.40 9.04 -0.63
CA GLY A 93 17.56 10.11 0.36
C GLY A 93 16.68 11.33 0.12
N GLY A 94 15.38 11.14 -0.09
CA GLY A 94 14.39 12.20 -0.26
C GLY A 94 13.03 11.77 0.24
N THR A 95 12.15 12.72 0.50
CA THR A 95 10.76 12.47 0.90
C THR A 95 9.82 13.14 -0.10
N VAL A 96 8.63 12.58 -0.26
CA VAL A 96 7.59 13.12 -1.14
C VAL A 96 6.25 13.14 -0.43
N GLU A 97 5.49 14.19 -0.70
CA GLU A 97 4.16 14.39 -0.09
C GLU A 97 3.01 13.77 -0.91
N SER A 98 3.29 13.36 -2.14
CA SER A 98 2.26 12.83 -3.03
C SER A 98 2.83 11.81 -4.02
N ILE A 99 1.94 10.94 -4.51
CA ILE A 99 2.30 9.96 -5.54
C ILE A 99 2.73 10.62 -6.86
N ARG A 100 2.24 11.82 -7.17
CA ARG A 100 2.66 12.57 -8.35
C ARG A 100 4.10 13.03 -8.22
N ALA A 101 4.49 13.59 -7.07
CA ALA A 101 5.88 13.97 -6.81
C ALA A 101 6.81 12.74 -6.81
N ALA A 102 6.34 11.60 -6.30
CA ALA A 102 7.06 10.33 -6.41
C ALA A 102 7.28 9.94 -7.88
N ALA A 103 6.22 10.02 -8.70
CA ALA A 103 6.29 9.67 -10.12
C ALA A 103 7.25 10.56 -10.90
N ASP A 104 7.35 11.85 -10.57
CA ASP A 104 8.30 12.77 -11.20
C ASP A 104 9.76 12.36 -10.91
N LEU A 105 10.06 11.93 -9.67
CA LEU A 105 11.40 11.40 -9.33
C LEU A 105 11.69 10.07 -10.03
N VAL A 106 10.68 9.19 -10.09
CA VAL A 106 10.78 7.91 -10.81
C VAL A 106 11.01 8.16 -12.29
N ALA A 107 10.23 9.03 -12.94
CA ALA A 107 10.38 9.35 -14.37
C ALA A 107 11.77 9.89 -14.72
N GLN A 108 12.43 10.58 -13.76
CA GLN A 108 13.82 11.04 -13.88
C GLN A 108 14.87 9.93 -13.66
N GLY A 109 14.46 8.70 -13.35
CA GLY A 109 15.35 7.58 -13.10
C GLY A 109 16.13 7.66 -11.79
N ARG A 110 15.65 8.43 -10.81
CA ARG A 110 16.36 8.63 -9.53
C ARG A 110 16.09 7.52 -8.52
N CYS A 111 14.93 6.91 -8.58
CA CYS A 111 14.47 5.87 -7.65
C CYS A 111 13.32 5.10 -8.25
N LEU A 112 12.97 3.99 -7.63
CA LEU A 112 11.71 3.28 -7.85
C LEU A 112 10.76 3.56 -6.67
N TYR A 113 9.46 3.38 -6.89
CA TYR A 113 8.46 3.59 -5.84
C TYR A 113 7.42 2.48 -5.83
N CYS A 114 7.32 1.75 -4.73
CA CYS A 114 6.27 0.75 -4.55
C CYS A 114 4.91 1.45 -4.36
N VAL A 115 3.86 0.91 -4.98
CA VAL A 115 2.52 1.51 -4.89
C VAL A 115 1.43 0.47 -5.15
N PRO A 116 0.33 0.46 -4.36
CA PRO A 116 -0.80 -0.41 -4.60
C PRO A 116 -1.51 -0.09 -5.93
N SER A 117 -2.06 -1.11 -6.56
CA SER A 117 -2.74 -0.99 -7.86
C SER A 117 -3.89 0.02 -7.87
N SER A 118 -4.60 0.20 -6.76
CA SER A 118 -5.70 1.18 -6.63
C SER A 118 -5.24 2.63 -6.62
N CYS A 119 -3.96 2.87 -6.36
CA CYS A 119 -3.39 4.22 -6.29
C CYS A 119 -2.81 4.67 -7.63
N ILE A 120 -2.86 3.82 -8.67
CA ILE A 120 -2.30 4.15 -9.98
C ILE A 120 -3.28 5.06 -10.72
N ALA A 121 -2.82 6.26 -11.04
CA ALA A 121 -3.38 7.13 -12.07
C ALA A 121 -2.44 7.14 -13.29
N ALA A 122 -2.85 7.78 -14.37
CA ALA A 122 -1.92 8.05 -15.47
C ALA A 122 -0.80 8.97 -14.97
N LEU A 123 0.40 8.41 -14.82
CA LEU A 123 1.60 9.09 -14.33
C LEU A 123 2.61 9.16 -15.49
N PRO A 124 2.71 10.31 -16.16
CA PRO A 124 3.56 10.45 -17.35
C PRO A 124 5.01 10.06 -17.10
N GLY A 125 5.64 9.39 -18.05
CA GLY A 125 7.04 8.98 -17.98
C GLY A 125 7.31 7.77 -17.08
N THR A 126 6.27 7.18 -16.48
CA THR A 126 6.39 5.99 -15.63
C THR A 126 5.55 4.82 -16.15
N THR A 127 5.93 3.63 -15.74
CA THR A 127 5.19 2.38 -15.95
C THR A 127 5.03 1.69 -14.61
N TRP A 128 3.83 1.18 -14.31
CA TRP A 128 3.61 0.33 -13.15
C TRP A 128 3.73 -1.15 -13.53
N ARG A 129 4.38 -1.93 -12.70
CA ARG A 129 4.45 -3.38 -12.84
C ARG A 129 4.12 -4.06 -11.53
N PRO A 130 3.32 -5.14 -11.53
CA PRO A 130 3.05 -5.90 -10.33
C PRO A 130 4.34 -6.52 -9.78
N LEU A 131 4.45 -6.61 -8.45
CA LEU A 131 5.50 -7.35 -7.79
C LEU A 131 5.12 -8.83 -7.73
N THR A 132 6.12 -9.68 -7.96
CA THR A 132 5.99 -11.15 -7.98
C THR A 132 7.09 -11.78 -7.10
N GLU A 133 6.97 -13.04 -6.78
CA GLU A 133 8.00 -13.86 -6.12
C GLU A 133 8.57 -13.29 -4.80
N PRO A 134 7.71 -13.13 -3.77
CA PRO A 134 6.29 -13.46 -3.71
C PRO A 134 5.40 -12.33 -4.20
N ALA A 135 4.25 -12.66 -4.80
CA ALA A 135 3.21 -11.67 -5.06
C ALA A 135 2.75 -11.07 -3.74
N SER A 136 2.80 -9.75 -3.64
CA SER A 136 2.46 -9.01 -2.43
C SER A 136 1.17 -8.21 -2.63
N CYS A 137 0.30 -8.23 -1.62
CA CYS A 137 -0.90 -7.42 -1.60
C CYS A 137 -0.90 -6.50 -0.39
N TYR A 138 -1.18 -5.22 -0.61
CA TYR A 138 -1.32 -4.26 0.47
C TYR A 138 -2.72 -4.33 1.09
N PRO A 139 -2.85 -4.57 2.41
CA PRO A 139 -4.13 -4.71 3.07
C PRO A 139 -4.72 -3.35 3.42
N TRP A 140 -5.95 -3.09 2.98
CA TRP A 140 -6.74 -1.94 3.35
C TRP A 140 -7.84 -2.33 4.34
N SER A 141 -7.88 -1.64 5.47
CA SER A 141 -8.90 -1.81 6.51
C SER A 141 -9.67 -0.52 6.73
N VAL A 142 -10.96 -0.66 7.02
CA VAL A 142 -11.72 0.40 7.69
C VAL A 142 -11.33 0.37 9.15
N LEU A 143 -11.12 1.54 9.74
CA LEU A 143 -10.66 1.75 11.10
C LEU A 143 -11.67 2.64 11.83
N TRP A 144 -11.99 2.33 13.09
CA TRP A 144 -12.86 3.17 13.92
C TRP A 144 -12.53 2.98 15.40
N ARG A 145 -13.00 3.87 16.25
CA ARG A 145 -12.85 3.72 17.70
C ARG A 145 -13.62 2.49 18.18
N ALA A 146 -12.97 1.55 18.88
CA ALA A 146 -13.53 0.28 19.26
C ALA A 146 -14.81 0.40 20.12
N ALA A 147 -14.94 1.48 20.90
CA ALA A 147 -16.11 1.78 21.72
C ALA A 147 -17.24 2.52 20.97
N ASP A 148 -17.08 2.80 19.67
CA ASP A 148 -18.08 3.51 18.89
C ASP A 148 -19.06 2.53 18.23
N ASP A 149 -20.31 2.54 18.71
CA ASP A 149 -21.42 1.74 18.21
C ASP A 149 -22.44 2.58 17.43
N SER A 150 -22.10 3.80 17.03
CA SER A 150 -22.97 4.72 16.31
C SER A 150 -23.49 4.15 14.99
N GLY A 151 -24.68 4.60 14.59
CA GLY A 151 -25.33 4.14 13.35
C GLY A 151 -24.53 4.46 12.10
N HIS A 152 -23.84 5.62 12.06
CA HIS A 152 -23.04 6.04 10.90
C HIS A 152 -21.75 5.20 10.76
N VAL A 153 -21.05 4.88 11.85
CA VAL A 153 -19.89 3.98 11.81
C VAL A 153 -20.31 2.59 11.31
N ARG A 154 -21.39 2.04 11.87
CA ARG A 154 -21.94 0.74 11.41
C ARG A 154 -22.32 0.75 9.93
N ALA A 155 -22.91 1.86 9.45
CA ALA A 155 -23.28 1.99 8.04
C ALA A 155 -22.04 1.99 7.12
N VAL A 156 -20.96 2.70 7.47
CA VAL A 156 -19.71 2.70 6.71
C VAL A 156 -19.06 1.32 6.69
N VAL A 157 -18.98 0.65 7.84
CA VAL A 157 -18.40 -0.70 7.94
C VAL A 157 -19.22 -1.69 7.10
N SER A 158 -20.55 -1.64 7.18
CA SER A 158 -21.44 -2.50 6.38
C SER A 158 -21.30 -2.22 4.88
N CYS A 159 -21.17 -0.97 4.49
CA CYS A 159 -20.95 -0.57 3.11
C CYS A 159 -19.60 -1.13 2.59
N ALA A 160 -18.52 -1.00 3.36
CA ALA A 160 -17.21 -1.55 3.01
C ALA A 160 -17.27 -3.07 2.83
N GLN A 161 -17.94 -3.79 3.73
CA GLN A 161 -18.14 -5.24 3.60
C GLN A 161 -18.92 -5.60 2.33
N ALA A 162 -20.02 -4.90 2.06
CA ALA A 162 -20.86 -5.16 0.89
C ALA A 162 -20.09 -4.89 -0.42
N MET A 163 -19.33 -3.81 -0.47
CA MET A 163 -18.46 -3.48 -1.61
C MET A 163 -17.35 -4.52 -1.81
N SER A 164 -16.67 -4.89 -0.73
CA SER A 164 -15.64 -5.93 -0.73
C SER A 164 -16.15 -7.23 -1.33
N LYS A 165 -17.30 -7.69 -0.86
CA LYS A 165 -17.95 -8.91 -1.33
C LYS A 165 -18.40 -8.78 -2.80
N ARG A 166 -19.05 -7.67 -3.16
CA ARG A 166 -19.55 -7.43 -4.53
C ARG A 166 -18.43 -7.35 -5.55
N LEU A 167 -17.28 -6.75 -5.19
CA LEU A 167 -16.17 -6.49 -6.08
C LEU A 167 -15.04 -7.53 -5.95
N GLY A 168 -15.19 -8.54 -5.08
CA GLY A 168 -14.21 -9.59 -4.90
C GLY A 168 -12.86 -9.11 -4.37
N TRP A 169 -12.82 -7.99 -3.62
CA TRP A 169 -11.57 -7.34 -3.22
C TRP A 169 -10.66 -8.14 -2.29
N LEU A 170 -11.20 -9.16 -1.62
CA LEU A 170 -10.43 -10.08 -0.78
C LEU A 170 -10.05 -11.37 -1.52
N SER A 171 -10.61 -11.59 -2.72
CA SER A 171 -10.37 -12.81 -3.51
C SER A 171 -9.14 -12.69 -4.43
N ALA A 172 -8.50 -11.52 -4.51
CA ALA A 172 -7.34 -11.27 -5.37
C ALA A 172 -6.11 -12.14 -5.02
N THR A 173 -6.05 -12.69 -3.81
CA THR A 173 -4.98 -13.61 -3.37
C THR A 173 -5.06 -14.99 -4.03
N ALA A 174 -6.22 -15.41 -4.55
CA ALA A 174 -6.41 -16.73 -5.13
C ALA A 174 -6.00 -16.83 -6.61
N ALA A 175 -5.96 -15.71 -7.33
CA ALA A 175 -5.65 -15.73 -8.77
C ALA A 175 -4.16 -15.95 -9.09
N SER A 176 -3.25 -15.69 -8.13
CA SER A 176 -1.81 -15.89 -8.32
C SER A 176 -1.32 -17.30 -7.97
N GLN A 177 -2.17 -18.16 -7.38
CA GLN A 177 -1.79 -19.52 -6.98
C GLN A 177 -2.28 -20.60 -7.95
N THR A 178 -3.04 -20.26 -9.01
CA THR A 178 -3.66 -21.27 -9.90
C THR A 178 -2.96 -21.37 -11.26
N ALA A 179 -1.81 -20.72 -11.44
CA ALA A 179 -0.96 -20.88 -12.64
C ALA A 179 0.33 -21.61 -12.25
N GLN A 180 0.20 -22.89 -11.92
CA GLN A 180 1.25 -23.91 -11.98
C GLN A 180 0.83 -25.01 -12.95
#